data_8ee1c6016d8dd4ab7184ec4557619d1a
#
_entry.id   8ee1c6016d8dd4ab7184ec4557619d1a
#
_cell.length_a   1.000
_cell.length_b   1.000
_cell.length_c   1.000
_cell.angle_alpha   90.00
_cell.angle_beta   90.00
_cell.angle_gamma   90.00
#
_symmetry.space_group_name_H-M   'P 1'
#
loop_
_entity.id
_entity.type
_entity.pdbx_description
1 polymer ?
#
loop_
_entity_poly.entity_id
_entity_poly.type
_entity_poly.pdbx_seq_one_letter_code
_entity_poly.pdbx_strand_id
1 'polypeptide(L)'
;MTVEKKKRTLGEYFSRYKPVSQVQRELFALAEDVRIRAAQEAKMVEVNFSLPKLFRKSVLYETEAALTEFYAQNSVRLFPHYPAELFTTKYMEEVLLEAKRIGSVVNGFFDRYEIVENGDMIEIHIPFLQGGIDLLDLAKTGEILTGIIRSEFGLDRSVKIVQAADYAEQYK
;
A
#
# COMPACT_ATOMS: atom_id res chain seq x y z
N MET A 1 22.97 -29.83 -9.90
CA MET A 1 23.50 -28.46 -10.05
C MET A 1 22.33 -27.52 -10.24
N THR A 2 22.03 -26.79 -9.18
CA THR A 2 20.99 -25.79 -9.22
C THR A 2 21.54 -24.52 -9.88
N VAL A 3 21.08 -24.26 -11.10
CA VAL A 3 21.32 -22.98 -11.71
C VAL A 3 20.44 -21.98 -10.97
N GLU A 4 21.04 -21.08 -10.22
CA GLU A 4 20.31 -19.98 -9.61
C GLU A 4 19.63 -19.18 -10.73
N LYS A 5 18.30 -19.23 -10.77
CA LYS A 5 17.57 -18.37 -11.67
C LYS A 5 17.81 -16.94 -11.26
N LYS A 6 18.47 -16.18 -12.12
CA LYS A 6 18.67 -14.76 -11.93
C LYS A 6 17.30 -14.10 -11.77
N LYS A 7 17.08 -13.43 -10.63
CA LYS A 7 15.82 -12.74 -10.37
C LYS A 7 15.66 -11.61 -11.39
N ARG A 8 14.50 -11.61 -12.07
CA ARG A 8 14.22 -10.57 -13.05
C ARG A 8 13.74 -9.30 -12.38
N THR A 9 14.20 -8.16 -12.89
CA THR A 9 13.74 -6.84 -12.45
C THR A 9 12.51 -6.41 -13.23
N LEU A 10 11.82 -5.37 -12.74
CA LEU A 10 10.72 -4.77 -13.49
C LEU A 10 11.18 -4.30 -14.87
N GLY A 11 12.38 -3.71 -14.93
CA GLY A 11 12.94 -3.24 -16.21
C GLY A 11 13.14 -4.36 -17.21
N GLU A 12 13.50 -5.54 -16.75
CA GLU A 12 13.66 -6.71 -17.63
C GLU A 12 12.32 -7.25 -18.11
N TYR A 13 11.29 -7.25 -17.23
CA TYR A 13 9.95 -7.70 -17.59
C TYR A 13 9.25 -6.75 -18.55
N PHE A 14 9.39 -5.44 -18.30
CA PHE A 14 8.74 -4.41 -19.09
C PHE A 14 9.77 -3.65 -19.93
N SER A 15 10.62 -4.40 -20.63
CA SER A 15 11.75 -3.86 -21.39
C SER A 15 11.37 -2.89 -22.50
N ARG A 16 10.14 -2.99 -23.00
CA ARG A 16 9.65 -2.07 -24.03
C ARG A 16 9.23 -0.72 -23.47
N TYR A 17 8.85 -0.68 -22.20
CA TYR A 17 8.49 0.57 -21.54
C TYR A 17 9.75 1.27 -21.05
N LYS A 18 9.87 2.56 -21.37
CA LYS A 18 10.99 3.37 -20.92
C LYS A 18 10.56 4.29 -19.80
N PRO A 19 11.12 4.14 -18.59
CA PRO A 19 10.79 5.03 -17.48
C PRO A 19 11.03 6.50 -17.84
N VAL A 20 10.10 7.36 -17.39
CA VAL A 20 10.10 8.78 -17.76
C VAL A 20 10.76 9.67 -16.70
N SER A 21 11.07 9.14 -15.53
CA SER A 21 11.68 9.90 -14.45
C SER A 21 12.81 9.12 -13.78
N GLN A 22 13.66 9.83 -13.04
CA GLN A 22 14.76 9.20 -12.32
C GLN A 22 14.24 8.21 -11.27
N VAL A 23 13.16 8.57 -10.57
CA VAL A 23 12.58 7.69 -9.55
C VAL A 23 11.97 6.44 -10.17
N GLN A 24 11.34 6.55 -11.33
CA GLN A 24 10.87 5.37 -12.08
C GLN A 24 12.01 4.49 -12.53
N ARG A 25 13.09 5.07 -13.04
CA ARG A 25 14.28 4.29 -13.44
C ARG A 25 14.83 3.51 -12.28
N GLU A 26 14.90 4.13 -11.10
CA GLU A 26 15.35 3.48 -9.89
C GLU A 26 14.42 2.33 -9.48
N LEU A 27 13.11 2.55 -9.53
CA LEU A 27 12.11 1.53 -9.26
C LEU A 27 12.30 0.31 -10.18
N PHE A 28 12.42 0.55 -11.48
CA PHE A 28 12.57 -0.52 -12.48
C PHE A 28 13.89 -1.29 -12.32
N ALA A 29 14.93 -0.63 -11.84
CA ALA A 29 16.22 -1.27 -11.60
C ALA A 29 16.25 -2.07 -10.29
N LEU A 30 15.61 -1.57 -9.24
CA LEU A 30 15.67 -2.17 -7.89
C LEU A 30 14.61 -3.23 -7.64
N ALA A 31 13.45 -3.15 -8.30
CA ALA A 31 12.37 -4.10 -8.09
C ALA A 31 12.73 -5.45 -8.70
N GLU A 32 12.96 -6.44 -7.84
CA GLU A 32 13.40 -7.79 -8.21
C GLU A 32 12.35 -8.84 -7.87
N ASP A 33 12.61 -10.08 -8.27
CA ASP A 33 11.76 -11.23 -7.98
C ASP A 33 10.32 -10.96 -8.44
N VAL A 34 10.19 -10.52 -9.68
CA VAL A 34 8.92 -10.13 -10.28
C VAL A 34 8.06 -11.38 -10.53
N ARG A 35 6.85 -11.35 -10.00
CA ARG A 35 5.85 -12.42 -10.16
C ARG A 35 4.58 -11.80 -10.73
N ILE A 36 4.14 -12.31 -11.86
CA ILE A 36 2.98 -11.76 -12.56
C ILE A 36 1.82 -12.74 -12.45
N ARG A 37 0.67 -12.23 -12.04
CA ARG A 37 -0.56 -13.00 -11.98
C ARG A 37 -1.63 -12.28 -12.78
N ALA A 38 -2.16 -12.95 -13.80
CA ALA A 38 -3.23 -12.42 -14.62
C ALA A 38 -4.59 -12.85 -14.07
N ALA A 39 -5.44 -11.88 -13.78
CA ALA A 39 -6.84 -12.12 -13.43
C ALA A 39 -7.67 -11.82 -14.66
N GLN A 40 -7.99 -12.84 -15.45
CA GLN A 40 -8.65 -12.67 -16.75
C GLN A 40 -10.03 -12.04 -16.65
N GLU A 41 -10.80 -12.40 -15.62
CA GLU A 41 -12.16 -11.88 -15.43
C GLU A 41 -12.16 -10.38 -15.11
N ALA A 42 -11.18 -9.91 -14.34
CA ALA A 42 -11.07 -8.52 -13.96
C ALA A 42 -10.28 -7.67 -14.96
N LYS A 43 -9.75 -8.28 -16.02
CA LYS A 43 -8.83 -7.64 -16.97
C LYS A 43 -7.69 -6.90 -16.25
N MET A 44 -7.18 -7.51 -15.20
CA MET A 44 -6.17 -6.93 -14.33
C MET A 44 -4.95 -7.85 -14.28
N VAL A 45 -3.77 -7.23 -14.32
CA VAL A 45 -2.51 -7.94 -14.15
C VAL A 45 -1.90 -7.47 -12.84
N GLU A 46 -1.72 -8.40 -11.91
CA GLU A 46 -1.05 -8.13 -10.64
C GLU A 46 0.44 -8.42 -10.80
N VAL A 47 1.26 -7.44 -10.46
CA VAL A 47 2.71 -7.55 -10.52
C VAL A 47 3.26 -7.40 -9.11
N ASN A 48 3.76 -8.50 -8.57
CA ASN A 48 4.40 -8.53 -7.26
C ASN A 48 5.91 -8.48 -7.44
N PHE A 49 6.60 -7.75 -6.58
CA PHE A 49 8.05 -7.63 -6.65
C PHE A 49 8.62 -7.23 -5.29
N SER A 50 9.89 -7.51 -5.09
CA SER A 50 10.60 -7.15 -3.86
C SER A 50 11.42 -5.89 -4.06
N LEU A 51 11.39 -5.00 -3.08
CA LEU A 51 12.13 -3.74 -3.09
C LEU A 51 13.03 -3.63 -1.87
N PRO A 52 14.28 -3.17 -2.03
CA PRO A 52 15.19 -3.00 -0.90
C PRO A 52 15.02 -1.69 -0.16
N LYS A 53 14.20 -0.78 -0.67
CA LYS A 53 13.92 0.52 -0.05
C LYS A 53 12.48 0.95 -0.32
N LEU A 54 11.98 1.86 0.50
CA LEU A 54 10.61 2.36 0.37
C LEU A 54 10.45 3.30 -0.82
N PHE A 55 9.34 3.13 -1.52
CA PHE A 55 8.89 4.03 -2.59
C PHE A 55 7.54 4.62 -2.21
N ARG A 56 7.30 5.86 -2.59
CA ARG A 56 6.00 6.49 -2.38
C ARG A 56 4.93 5.83 -3.24
N LYS A 57 3.74 5.70 -2.71
CA LYS A 57 2.61 5.14 -3.47
C LYS A 57 2.31 5.95 -4.72
N SER A 58 2.50 7.28 -4.67
CA SER A 58 2.33 8.12 -5.85
C SER A 58 3.18 7.66 -7.03
N VAL A 59 4.42 7.26 -6.77
CA VAL A 59 5.32 6.72 -7.81
C VAL A 59 4.77 5.42 -8.38
N LEU A 60 4.32 4.52 -7.50
CA LEU A 60 3.77 3.24 -7.92
C LEU A 60 2.49 3.43 -8.73
N TYR A 61 1.61 4.33 -8.31
CA TYR A 61 0.35 4.57 -9.00
C TYR A 61 0.55 5.25 -10.35
N GLU A 62 1.47 6.19 -10.46
CA GLU A 62 1.84 6.80 -11.74
C GLU A 62 2.41 5.76 -12.70
N THR A 63 3.24 4.86 -12.17
CA THR A 63 3.83 3.77 -12.96
C THR A 63 2.76 2.78 -13.41
N GLU A 64 1.81 2.42 -12.53
CA GLU A 64 0.66 1.58 -12.90
C GLU A 64 -0.11 2.18 -14.07
N ALA A 65 -0.42 3.47 -13.98
CA ALA A 65 -1.16 4.18 -15.01
C ALA A 65 -0.39 4.20 -16.32
N ALA A 66 0.91 4.46 -16.26
CA ALA A 66 1.77 4.50 -17.44
C ALA A 66 1.88 3.13 -18.12
N LEU A 67 2.04 2.06 -17.34
CA LEU A 67 2.10 0.71 -17.87
C LEU A 67 0.76 0.27 -18.45
N THR A 68 -0.33 0.62 -17.80
CA THR A 68 -1.68 0.32 -18.29
C THR A 68 -1.92 0.99 -19.65
N GLU A 69 -1.55 2.25 -19.77
CA GLU A 69 -1.68 2.99 -21.04
C GLU A 69 -0.76 2.42 -22.11
N PHE A 70 0.48 2.11 -21.75
CA PHE A 70 1.49 1.63 -22.70
C PHE A 70 1.10 0.28 -23.31
N TYR A 71 0.64 -0.66 -22.48
CA TYR A 71 0.28 -2.00 -22.94
C TYR A 71 -1.17 -2.12 -23.42
N ALA A 72 -2.02 -1.18 -23.02
CA ALA A 72 -3.40 -0.99 -23.53
C ALA A 72 -4.36 -2.20 -23.51
N GLN A 73 -4.02 -3.29 -22.82
CA GLN A 73 -4.85 -4.49 -22.80
C GLN A 73 -5.51 -4.74 -21.46
N ASN A 74 -4.75 -4.59 -20.39
CA ASN A 74 -5.23 -4.87 -19.03
C ASN A 74 -4.71 -3.80 -18.07
N SER A 75 -5.47 -3.57 -16.99
CA SER A 75 -5.00 -2.73 -15.90
C SER A 75 -3.82 -3.39 -15.20
N VAL A 76 -2.75 -2.65 -15.00
CA VAL A 76 -1.57 -3.12 -14.29
C VAL A 76 -1.63 -2.61 -12.86
N ARG A 77 -1.48 -3.51 -11.89
CA ARG A 77 -1.41 -3.20 -10.47
C ARG A 77 -0.07 -3.65 -9.91
N LEU A 78 0.62 -2.76 -9.25
CA LEU A 78 1.95 -3.00 -8.68
C LEU A 78 1.83 -3.21 -7.17
N PHE A 79 2.35 -4.34 -6.70
CA PHE A 79 2.32 -4.73 -5.29
C PHE A 79 3.74 -4.92 -4.78
N PRO A 80 4.28 -3.93 -4.06
CA PRO A 80 5.64 -4.02 -3.52
C PRO A 80 5.69 -4.89 -2.28
N HIS A 81 6.83 -5.56 -2.09
CA HIS A 81 7.14 -6.31 -0.88
C HIS A 81 8.49 -5.83 -0.35
N TYR A 82 8.50 -5.38 0.89
CA TYR A 82 9.65 -4.76 1.53
C TYR A 82 10.19 -5.62 2.68
N PRO A 83 11.48 -5.50 3.03
CA PRO A 83 11.98 -6.06 4.28
C PRO A 83 11.22 -5.47 5.47
N ALA A 84 10.90 -6.33 6.45
CA ALA A 84 10.10 -5.94 7.61
C ALA A 84 10.71 -4.77 8.39
N GLU A 85 12.04 -4.70 8.46
CA GLU A 85 12.75 -3.64 9.18
C GLU A 85 12.58 -2.24 8.59
N LEU A 86 12.08 -2.14 7.37
CA LEU A 86 11.82 -0.84 6.74
C LEU A 86 10.51 -0.20 7.20
N PHE A 87 9.64 -0.97 7.86
CA PHE A 87 8.35 -0.45 8.30
C PHE A 87 8.53 0.53 9.47
N THR A 88 7.96 1.71 9.32
CA THR A 88 7.87 2.72 10.39
C THR A 88 6.47 3.33 10.39
N THR A 89 6.11 4.00 11.48
CA THR A 89 4.80 4.66 11.56
C THR A 89 4.64 5.78 10.53
N LYS A 90 5.73 6.34 10.05
CA LYS A 90 5.69 7.32 8.95
C LYS A 90 5.14 6.72 7.66
N TYR A 91 5.35 5.44 7.44
CA TYR A 91 4.86 4.75 6.26
C TYR A 91 3.33 4.56 6.31
N MET A 92 2.71 4.78 7.45
CA MET A 92 1.24 4.67 7.57
C MET A 92 0.51 5.61 6.62
N GLU A 93 1.07 6.75 6.26
CA GLU A 93 0.50 7.63 5.23
C GLU A 93 0.32 6.88 3.91
N GLU A 94 1.32 6.09 3.55
CA GLU A 94 1.29 5.31 2.31
C GLU A 94 0.30 4.14 2.41
N VAL A 95 0.22 3.52 3.59
CA VAL A 95 -0.76 2.45 3.85
C VAL A 95 -2.18 2.99 3.72
N LEU A 96 -2.43 4.19 4.23
CA LEU A 96 -3.74 4.84 4.11
C LEU A 96 -4.11 5.15 2.67
N LEU A 97 -3.15 5.56 1.85
CA LEU A 97 -3.40 5.78 0.41
C LEU A 97 -3.81 4.47 -0.28
N GLU A 98 -3.14 3.37 0.04
CA GLU A 98 -3.49 2.06 -0.53
C GLU A 98 -4.88 1.61 -0.06
N ALA A 99 -5.20 1.86 1.21
CA ALA A 99 -6.51 1.52 1.76
C ALA A 99 -7.64 2.27 1.07
N LYS A 100 -7.42 3.54 0.73
CA LYS A 100 -8.41 4.35 -0.02
C LYS A 100 -8.69 3.75 -1.39
N ARG A 101 -7.68 3.16 -2.00
CA ARG A 101 -7.82 2.50 -3.30
C ARG A 101 -8.62 1.20 -3.21
N ILE A 102 -8.48 0.49 -2.10
CA ILE A 102 -9.15 -0.80 -1.88
C ILE A 102 -10.61 -0.61 -1.44
N GLY A 103 -10.86 0.36 -0.56
CA GLY A 103 -12.18 0.55 0.01
C GLY A 103 -12.62 2.01 0.08
N SER A 104 -13.82 2.29 -0.42
CA SER A 104 -14.39 3.63 -0.44
C SER A 104 -14.69 4.19 0.96
N VAL A 105 -14.81 3.33 1.97
CA VAL A 105 -15.14 3.69 3.34
C VAL A 105 -14.08 4.57 3.99
N VAL A 106 -12.85 4.51 3.48
CA VAL A 106 -11.69 5.20 4.06
C VAL A 106 -11.68 6.69 3.71
N ASN A 107 -12.48 7.11 2.73
CA ASN A 107 -12.51 8.50 2.29
C ASN A 107 -13.09 9.41 3.37
N GLY A 108 -12.31 10.40 3.78
CA GLY A 108 -12.73 11.43 4.73
C GLY A 108 -12.39 11.16 6.19
N PHE A 109 -12.01 9.94 6.56
CA PHE A 109 -11.66 9.62 7.95
C PHE A 109 -10.27 10.13 8.35
N PHE A 110 -9.37 10.29 7.40
CA PHE A 110 -7.95 10.46 7.68
C PHE A 110 -7.42 11.82 7.25
N ASP A 111 -8.25 12.85 7.27
CA ASP A 111 -7.78 14.22 7.05
C ASP A 111 -6.97 14.72 8.26
N ARG A 112 -7.35 14.23 9.45
CA ARG A 112 -6.63 14.52 10.69
C ARG A 112 -6.55 13.23 11.49
N TYR A 113 -5.35 12.78 11.76
CA TYR A 113 -5.15 11.57 12.54
C TYR A 113 -3.81 11.62 13.27
N GLU A 114 -3.72 10.83 14.32
CA GLU A 114 -2.49 10.65 15.08
C GLU A 114 -2.21 9.16 15.18
N ILE A 115 -0.96 8.77 14.97
CA ILE A 115 -0.54 7.37 15.05
C ILE A 115 0.11 7.12 16.40
N VAL A 116 -0.39 6.12 17.11
CA VAL A 116 0.15 5.71 18.42
C VAL A 116 0.52 4.23 18.34
N GLU A 117 1.76 3.89 18.67
CA GLU A 117 2.16 2.51 18.80
C GLU A 117 1.92 2.02 20.23
N ASN A 118 1.24 0.88 20.34
CA ASN A 118 0.98 0.22 21.60
C ASN A 118 1.37 -1.25 21.46
N GLY A 119 2.63 -1.56 21.74
CA GLY A 119 3.19 -2.89 21.49
C GLY A 119 3.16 -3.22 20.01
N ASP A 120 2.59 -4.37 19.66
CA ASP A 120 2.42 -4.78 18.27
C ASP A 120 1.23 -4.11 17.58
N MET A 121 0.39 -3.43 18.37
CA MET A 121 -0.79 -2.75 17.85
C MET A 121 -0.46 -1.32 17.41
N ILE A 122 -0.99 -0.93 16.28
CA ILE A 122 -0.93 0.45 15.79
C ILE A 122 -2.33 1.04 15.95
N GLU A 123 -2.43 2.11 16.72
CA GLU A 123 -3.69 2.83 16.89
C GLU A 123 -3.68 4.09 16.04
N ILE A 124 -4.73 4.28 15.27
CA ILE A 124 -4.96 5.51 14.53
C ILE A 124 -6.06 6.28 15.26
N HIS A 125 -5.68 7.38 15.89
CA HIS A 125 -6.60 8.22 16.62
C HIS A 125 -7.17 9.29 15.69
N ILE A 126 -8.48 9.27 15.50
CA ILE A 126 -9.20 10.25 14.69
C ILE A 126 -10.08 11.10 15.57
N PRO A 127 -10.32 12.38 15.22
CA PRO A 127 -11.23 13.22 15.97
C PRO A 127 -12.66 12.66 15.90
N PHE A 128 -13.45 12.96 16.92
CA PHE A 128 -14.86 12.57 16.94
C PHE A 128 -15.59 13.27 15.80
N LEU A 129 -16.12 12.48 14.87
CA LEU A 129 -16.94 12.99 13.78
C LEU A 129 -18.42 12.81 14.16
N GLN A 130 -19.12 13.94 14.32
CA GLN A 130 -20.56 13.90 14.50
C GLN A 130 -21.20 13.34 13.23
N GLY A 131 -22.11 12.39 13.39
CA GLY A 131 -22.90 11.90 12.28
C GLY A 131 -22.72 10.46 11.89
N GLY A 132 -22.31 9.63 12.84
CA GLY A 132 -22.49 8.20 12.68
C GLY A 132 -21.46 7.48 11.83
N ILE A 133 -20.23 7.49 12.31
CA ILE A 133 -19.28 6.52 11.81
C ILE A 133 -19.74 5.15 12.30
N ASP A 134 -20.06 4.26 11.37
CA ASP A 134 -20.43 2.90 11.70
C ASP A 134 -19.19 2.18 12.26
N LEU A 135 -19.32 1.60 13.45
CA LEU A 135 -18.26 0.83 14.09
C LEU A 135 -17.79 -0.35 13.23
N LEU A 136 -18.71 -0.92 12.45
CA LEU A 136 -18.37 -2.00 11.52
C LEU A 136 -17.44 -1.49 10.40
N ASP A 137 -17.67 -0.28 9.92
CA ASP A 137 -16.84 0.32 8.89
C ASP A 137 -15.43 0.62 9.42
N LEU A 138 -15.33 1.06 10.68
CA LEU A 138 -14.04 1.25 11.33
C LEU A 138 -13.28 -0.07 11.49
N ALA A 139 -13.97 -1.13 11.89
CA ALA A 139 -13.37 -2.45 12.03
C ALA A 139 -12.87 -2.99 10.68
N LYS A 140 -13.67 -2.85 9.63
CA LYS A 140 -13.28 -3.25 8.27
C LYS A 140 -12.07 -2.47 7.78
N THR A 141 -12.04 -1.18 8.03
CA THR A 141 -10.90 -0.33 7.65
C THR A 141 -9.64 -0.79 8.38
N GLY A 142 -9.74 -1.09 9.67
CA GLY A 142 -8.62 -1.62 10.45
C GLY A 142 -8.10 -2.94 9.87
N GLU A 143 -8.98 -3.83 9.45
CA GLU A 143 -8.61 -5.10 8.81
C GLU A 143 -7.90 -4.87 7.48
N ILE A 144 -8.37 -3.92 6.67
CA ILE A 144 -7.72 -3.56 5.40
C ILE A 144 -6.31 -3.07 5.66
N LEU A 145 -6.13 -2.17 6.61
CA LEU A 145 -4.82 -1.61 6.94
C LEU A 145 -3.87 -2.70 7.47
N THR A 146 -4.36 -3.58 8.33
CA THR A 146 -3.62 -4.73 8.84
C THR A 146 -3.16 -5.63 7.69
N GLY A 147 -4.05 -5.90 6.74
CA GLY A 147 -3.76 -6.72 5.56
C GLY A 147 -2.71 -6.12 4.64
N ILE A 148 -2.72 -4.80 4.47
CA ILE A 148 -1.72 -4.10 3.65
C ILE A 148 -0.33 -4.24 4.27
N ILE A 149 -0.21 -4.01 5.58
CA ILE A 149 1.07 -4.14 6.28
C ILE A 149 1.60 -5.56 6.19
N ARG A 150 0.72 -6.55 6.36
CA ARG A 150 1.10 -7.97 6.23
C ARG A 150 1.59 -8.28 4.82
N SER A 151 0.86 -7.81 3.81
CA SER A 151 1.21 -8.06 2.41
C SER A 151 2.53 -7.40 2.02
N GLU A 152 2.75 -6.15 2.41
CA GLU A 152 3.92 -5.39 1.98
C GLU A 152 5.18 -5.67 2.80
N PHE A 153 5.03 -5.94 4.09
CA PHE A 153 6.18 -6.10 5.01
C PHE A 153 6.27 -7.48 5.67
N GLY A 154 5.28 -8.32 5.46
CA GLY A 154 5.24 -9.62 6.14
C GLY A 154 5.10 -9.52 7.65
N LEU A 155 4.57 -8.41 8.16
CA LEU A 155 4.41 -8.15 9.59
C LEU A 155 2.98 -8.39 10.04
N ASP A 156 2.83 -9.05 11.19
CA ASP A 156 1.53 -9.22 11.86
C ASP A 156 1.32 -8.08 12.86
N ARG A 157 1.05 -6.89 12.35
CA ARG A 157 0.77 -5.69 13.13
C ARG A 157 -0.71 -5.35 12.99
N SER A 158 -1.46 -5.48 14.08
CA SER A 158 -2.88 -5.11 14.10
C SER A 158 -3.04 -3.60 14.08
N VAL A 159 -3.94 -3.11 13.24
CA VAL A 159 -4.28 -1.69 13.17
C VAL A 159 -5.69 -1.50 13.69
N LYS A 160 -5.84 -0.60 14.65
CA LYS A 160 -7.14 -0.25 15.22
C LYS A 160 -7.37 1.25 15.06
N ILE A 161 -8.57 1.61 14.61
CA ILE A 161 -8.95 3.00 14.50
C ILE A 161 -9.73 3.34 15.77
N VAL A 162 -9.27 4.38 16.47
CA VAL A 162 -9.84 4.82 17.72
C VAL A 162 -10.39 6.23 17.55
N GLN A 163 -11.67 6.40 17.84
CA GLN A 163 -12.21 7.74 17.99
C GLN A 163 -11.72 8.31 19.31
N ALA A 164 -11.21 9.52 19.27
CA ALA A 164 -10.72 10.18 20.46
C ALA A 164 -11.94 10.59 21.34
N ALA A 165 -12.37 9.67 22.18
CA ALA A 165 -13.43 9.96 23.16
C ALA A 165 -13.04 11.11 24.07
N ASP A 166 -11.76 11.24 24.36
CA ASP A 166 -11.19 12.33 25.14
C ASP A 166 -11.37 13.70 24.48
N TYR A 167 -11.57 13.71 23.17
CA TYR A 167 -11.78 14.95 22.42
C TYR A 167 -13.13 15.60 22.78
N ALA A 168 -14.14 14.79 23.03
CA ALA A 168 -15.46 15.28 23.44
C ALA A 168 -15.43 15.84 24.87
N GLU A 169 -14.61 15.27 25.76
CA GLU A 169 -14.46 15.75 27.14
C GLU A 169 -13.70 17.04 27.24
N GLN A 170 -12.76 17.30 26.33
CA GLN A 170 -11.98 18.54 26.30
C GLN A 170 -12.79 19.75 25.85
N TYR A 171 -13.93 19.53 25.21
CA TYR A 171 -14.79 20.61 24.69
C TYR A 171 -16.11 20.74 25.41
N LYS A 172 -16.23 20.14 26.59
CA LYS A 172 -17.38 20.38 27.47
C LYS A 172 -17.28 21.73 28.15
#